data_b21c94426499899a801c90643aa6be6b
#
_entry.id   b21c94426499899a801c90643aa6be6b
#
_cell.length_a   1.000
_cell.length_b   1.000
_cell.length_c   1.000
_cell.angle_alpha   90.00
_cell.angle_beta   90.00
_cell.angle_gamma   90.00
#
_symmetry.space_group_name_H-M   'P 1'
#
loop_
_entity.id
_entity.type
_entity.pdbx_description
1 polymer ?
#
loop_
_entity_poly.entity_id
_entity_poly.type
_entity_poly.pdbx_seq_one_letter_code
_entity_poly.pdbx_strand_id
1 'polypeptide(L)'
;ALIILGPNSEKKEFLPAISADDIGSVFYPRSIAFVGASSQMGKWGHTLFTLTISGGYEGEIYLVNPKGGTIANRPVYKSVTEIPGKVDLAVVTIPASGVIKLLPDFKAKKIRNILLITSGFGETGVKGKELEKDLIKAAQDAGILILGPNTMGICNPHINLYCTGSHVRPRPGATAVVAQSGNMGTQLLAFAEQQDIGIRAFCGSGNEAMITIEDYIDAFEADN
;
A
#
# COMPACT_ATOMS: atom_id res chain seq x y z
N ALA A 1 24.14 -4.52 -0.12
CA ALA A 1 22.81 -5.09 0.08
C ALA A 1 22.67 -5.53 1.54
N LEU A 2 21.72 -5.03 2.25
CA LEU A 2 21.40 -5.48 3.61
C LEU A 2 20.23 -6.47 3.48
N ILE A 3 20.51 -7.74 3.67
CA ILE A 3 19.48 -8.79 3.71
C ILE A 3 19.10 -8.98 5.17
N ILE A 4 17.88 -8.60 5.54
CA ILE A 4 17.32 -8.92 6.86
C ILE A 4 16.43 -10.17 6.67
N LEU A 5 16.94 -11.32 7.11
CA LEU A 5 16.16 -12.56 7.11
C LEU A 5 15.18 -12.52 8.30
N GLY A 6 13.90 -12.50 8.01
CA GLY A 6 12.84 -12.75 8.97
C GLY A 6 12.72 -14.26 9.30
N PRO A 7 11.93 -14.66 10.33
CA PRO A 7 11.68 -16.06 10.61
C PRO A 7 11.01 -16.71 9.40
N ASN A 8 11.45 -17.95 9.08
CA ASN A 8 10.92 -18.77 7.97
C ASN A 8 9.40 -18.65 7.84
N SER A 9 8.96 -17.89 6.86
CA SER A 9 7.58 -18.02 6.41
C SER A 9 7.49 -19.32 5.62
N GLU A 10 6.69 -20.26 6.09
CA GLU A 10 6.28 -21.39 5.25
C GLU A 10 5.76 -20.79 3.96
N LYS A 11 6.42 -21.05 2.81
CA LYS A 11 5.95 -20.59 1.50
C LYS A 11 4.50 -21.02 1.40
N LYS A 12 3.59 -20.06 1.25
CA LYS A 12 2.17 -20.34 1.05
C LYS A 12 2.04 -21.00 -0.33
N GLU A 13 2.00 -22.32 -0.36
CA GLU A 13 2.07 -23.21 -1.56
C GLU A 13 0.96 -22.97 -2.64
N PHE A 14 0.10 -21.97 -2.48
CA PHE A 14 -1.14 -21.85 -3.28
C PHE A 14 -1.37 -20.52 -3.98
N LEU A 15 -0.42 -19.60 -3.96
CA LEU A 15 -0.57 -18.36 -4.72
C LEU A 15 0.06 -18.53 -6.10
N PRO A 16 -0.64 -18.18 -7.21
CA PRO A 16 0.02 -18.07 -8.50
C PRO A 16 1.19 -17.10 -8.39
N ALA A 17 2.31 -17.43 -9.03
CA ALA A 17 3.47 -16.54 -9.05
C ALA A 17 3.04 -15.15 -9.53
N ILE A 18 3.28 -14.13 -8.70
CA ILE A 18 3.02 -12.73 -9.06
C ILE A 18 4.27 -12.27 -9.83
N SER A 19 4.07 -11.63 -10.99
CA SER A 19 5.21 -11.17 -11.77
C SER A 19 5.91 -10.01 -11.06
N ALA A 20 7.23 -9.95 -11.19
CA ALA A 20 8.02 -8.82 -10.70
C ALA A 20 7.53 -7.48 -11.30
N ASP A 21 7.10 -7.49 -12.56
CA ASP A 21 6.55 -6.32 -13.25
C ASP A 21 5.25 -5.83 -12.61
N ASP A 22 4.35 -6.75 -12.21
CA ASP A 22 3.09 -6.38 -11.55
C ASP A 22 3.34 -5.71 -10.20
N ILE A 23 4.28 -6.24 -9.41
CA ILE A 23 4.68 -5.66 -8.12
C ILE A 23 5.40 -4.32 -8.34
N GLY A 24 6.36 -4.27 -9.26
CA GLY A 24 7.11 -3.06 -9.58
C GLY A 24 6.21 -1.90 -9.98
N SER A 25 5.17 -2.16 -10.77
CA SER A 25 4.22 -1.15 -11.25
C SER A 25 3.49 -0.41 -10.10
N VAL A 26 3.33 -1.04 -8.94
CA VAL A 26 2.67 -0.45 -7.75
C VAL A 26 3.45 0.76 -7.21
N PHE A 27 4.77 0.78 -7.41
CA PHE A 27 5.64 1.87 -6.94
C PHE A 27 5.68 3.08 -7.88
N TYR A 28 5.02 3.00 -9.06
CA TYR A 28 4.94 4.07 -10.06
C TYR A 28 3.50 4.42 -10.45
N PRO A 29 2.55 4.55 -9.51
CA PRO A 29 1.17 4.89 -9.87
C PRO A 29 1.13 6.31 -10.46
N ARG A 30 0.28 6.52 -11.45
CA ARG A 30 -0.07 7.85 -12.00
C ARG A 30 -1.31 8.41 -11.35
N SER A 31 -2.08 7.56 -10.68
CA SER A 31 -3.32 7.92 -10.01
C SER A 31 -3.55 7.05 -8.77
N ILE A 32 -3.95 7.70 -7.67
CA ILE A 32 -4.17 7.06 -6.37
C ILE A 32 -5.55 7.39 -5.84
N ALA A 33 -6.31 6.37 -5.42
CA ALA A 33 -7.57 6.54 -4.69
C ALA A 33 -7.36 6.23 -3.20
N PHE A 34 -7.58 7.22 -2.31
CA PHE A 34 -7.57 7.02 -0.87
C PHE A 34 -8.96 6.63 -0.37
N VAL A 35 -9.17 5.34 -0.12
CA VAL A 35 -10.44 4.77 0.32
C VAL A 35 -10.50 4.71 1.83
N GLY A 36 -11.44 5.45 2.40
CA GLY A 36 -11.48 5.77 3.84
C GLY A 36 -10.86 7.13 4.14
N ALA A 37 -10.77 8.02 3.13
CA ALA A 37 -10.26 9.39 3.31
C ALA A 37 -11.01 10.10 4.44
N SER A 38 -10.27 10.88 5.24
CA SER A 38 -10.82 11.57 6.42
C SER A 38 -10.23 12.97 6.56
N SER A 39 -11.05 13.92 7.03
CA SER A 39 -10.58 15.23 7.48
C SER A 39 -10.04 15.24 8.91
N GLN A 40 -10.23 14.14 9.67
CA GLN A 40 -9.82 14.04 11.07
C GLN A 40 -8.33 13.69 11.18
N MET A 41 -7.55 14.58 11.81
CA MET A 41 -6.15 14.30 12.17
C MET A 41 -6.05 13.04 13.04
N GLY A 42 -4.97 12.28 12.87
CA GLY A 42 -4.75 11.01 13.57
C GLY A 42 -5.43 9.79 12.95
N LYS A 43 -6.28 9.97 11.93
CA LYS A 43 -6.80 8.85 11.15
C LYS A 43 -5.83 8.52 10.00
N TRP A 44 -5.62 7.23 9.73
CA TRP A 44 -4.77 6.77 8.62
C TRP A 44 -5.19 7.39 7.28
N GLY A 45 -6.49 7.46 7.00
CA GLY A 45 -7.03 8.07 5.78
C GLY A 45 -6.79 9.59 5.68
N HIS A 46 -6.45 10.28 6.80
CA HIS A 46 -5.97 11.66 6.79
C HIS A 46 -4.46 11.70 6.58
N THR A 47 -3.73 10.94 7.39
CA THR A 47 -2.26 10.95 7.43
C THR A 47 -1.66 10.61 6.07
N LEU A 48 -2.05 9.48 5.46
CA LEU A 48 -1.44 9.02 4.21
C LEU A 48 -1.71 9.98 3.04
N PHE A 49 -2.96 10.43 2.90
CA PHE A 49 -3.33 11.40 1.87
C PHE A 49 -2.55 12.71 2.04
N THR A 50 -2.46 13.22 3.27
CA THR A 50 -1.75 14.48 3.56
C THR A 50 -0.25 14.34 3.31
N LEU A 51 0.38 13.24 3.74
CA LEU A 51 1.80 12.99 3.53
C LEU A 51 2.14 12.81 2.05
N THR A 52 1.28 12.15 1.28
CA THR A 52 1.45 12.00 -0.16
C THR A 52 1.42 13.36 -0.88
N ILE A 53 0.44 14.22 -0.56
CA ILE A 53 0.37 15.58 -1.17
C ILE A 53 1.54 16.45 -0.71
N SER A 54 1.82 16.50 0.60
CA SER A 54 2.90 17.33 1.13
C SER A 54 4.29 16.84 0.70
N GLY A 55 4.39 15.59 0.26
CA GLY A 55 5.59 15.01 -0.34
C GLY A 55 5.87 15.50 -1.75
N GLY A 56 4.90 16.15 -2.41
CA GLY A 56 5.05 16.64 -3.78
C GLY A 56 4.66 15.64 -4.87
N TYR A 57 3.88 14.60 -4.53
CA TYR A 57 3.38 13.67 -5.56
C TYR A 57 2.50 14.41 -6.58
N GLU A 58 2.84 14.29 -7.87
CA GLU A 58 2.21 15.04 -8.96
C GLU A 58 1.10 14.25 -9.69
N GLY A 59 0.91 12.97 -9.37
CA GLY A 59 -0.16 12.15 -9.96
C GLY A 59 -1.56 12.56 -9.48
N GLU A 60 -2.57 12.00 -10.14
CA GLU A 60 -3.96 12.23 -9.79
C GLU A 60 -4.31 11.63 -8.42
N ILE A 61 -4.97 12.41 -7.57
CA ILE A 61 -5.40 11.98 -6.23
C ILE A 61 -6.91 12.08 -6.10
N TYR A 62 -7.54 10.95 -5.81
CA TYR A 62 -8.97 10.82 -5.57
C TYR A 62 -9.24 10.45 -4.12
N LEU A 63 -10.17 11.14 -3.47
CA LEU A 63 -10.59 10.85 -2.09
C LEU A 63 -11.92 10.13 -2.12
N VAL A 64 -12.03 9.02 -1.37
CA VAL A 64 -13.25 8.20 -1.34
C VAL A 64 -13.70 7.98 0.10
N ASN A 65 -14.95 8.35 0.37
CA ASN A 65 -15.63 8.11 1.64
C ASN A 65 -17.14 8.10 1.40
N PRO A 66 -17.93 7.14 1.94
CA PRO A 66 -19.39 7.10 1.74
C PRO A 66 -20.14 8.37 2.15
N LYS A 67 -19.55 9.20 3.02
CA LYS A 67 -20.14 10.49 3.43
C LYS A 67 -20.09 11.55 2.33
N GLY A 68 -19.21 11.37 1.33
CA GLY A 68 -18.99 12.40 0.31
C GLY A 68 -18.45 13.71 0.89
N GLY A 69 -18.73 14.81 0.18
CA GLY A 69 -18.36 16.15 0.64
C GLY A 69 -17.02 16.63 0.08
N THR A 70 -16.25 17.35 0.91
CA THR A 70 -14.97 17.95 0.52
C THR A 70 -13.95 17.80 1.63
N ILE A 71 -12.72 17.43 1.28
CA ILE A 71 -11.56 17.36 2.20
C ILE A 71 -10.40 18.13 1.55
N ALA A 72 -9.82 19.10 2.24
CA ALA A 72 -8.73 19.93 1.74
C ALA A 72 -9.03 20.52 0.34
N ASN A 73 -10.21 21.06 0.15
CA ASN A 73 -10.74 21.62 -1.10
C ASN A 73 -10.80 20.62 -2.29
N ARG A 74 -10.74 19.31 -2.02
CA ARG A 74 -10.88 18.27 -3.03
C ARG A 74 -12.22 17.54 -2.88
N PRO A 75 -12.90 17.18 -3.97
CA PRO A 75 -14.15 16.42 -3.90
C PRO A 75 -13.89 15.03 -3.29
N VAL A 76 -14.85 14.54 -2.50
CA VAL A 76 -14.84 13.19 -1.95
C VAL A 76 -15.93 12.37 -2.63
N TYR A 77 -15.55 11.36 -3.37
CA TYR A 77 -16.45 10.43 -4.05
C TYR A 77 -17.03 9.45 -3.03
N LYS A 78 -18.28 9.05 -3.20
CA LYS A 78 -18.93 8.10 -2.27
C LYS A 78 -18.47 6.66 -2.52
N SER A 79 -18.11 6.33 -3.75
CA SER A 79 -17.56 5.05 -4.17
C SER A 79 -16.42 5.26 -5.18
N VAL A 80 -15.52 4.28 -5.31
CA VAL A 80 -14.48 4.28 -6.34
C VAL A 80 -15.08 4.25 -7.76
N THR A 81 -16.29 3.74 -7.91
CA THR A 81 -17.00 3.69 -9.19
C THR A 81 -17.42 5.07 -9.70
N GLU A 82 -17.54 6.06 -8.81
CA GLU A 82 -17.87 7.46 -9.17
C GLU A 82 -16.64 8.27 -9.65
N ILE A 83 -15.42 7.76 -9.45
CA ILE A 83 -14.19 8.45 -9.88
C ILE A 83 -14.19 8.57 -11.41
N PRO A 84 -13.99 9.76 -11.99
CA PRO A 84 -14.06 9.95 -13.44
C PRO A 84 -12.85 9.33 -14.17
N GLY A 85 -11.65 9.38 -13.56
CA GLY A 85 -10.41 8.91 -14.15
C GLY A 85 -10.07 7.44 -13.87
N LYS A 86 -8.96 6.98 -14.43
CA LYS A 86 -8.35 5.69 -14.09
C LYS A 86 -7.77 5.75 -12.68
N VAL A 87 -7.70 4.61 -12.01
CA VAL A 87 -7.03 4.47 -10.71
C VAL A 87 -6.02 3.35 -10.82
N ASP A 88 -4.74 3.66 -10.63
CA ASP A 88 -3.66 2.69 -10.70
C ASP A 88 -3.42 2.00 -9.34
N LEU A 89 -3.61 2.74 -8.24
CA LEU A 89 -3.43 2.24 -6.87
C LEU A 89 -4.58 2.68 -5.97
N ALA A 90 -5.19 1.77 -5.23
CA ALA A 90 -6.12 2.09 -4.15
C ALA A 90 -5.43 1.93 -2.79
N VAL A 91 -5.38 2.99 -1.99
CA VAL A 91 -4.89 2.98 -0.61
C VAL A 91 -6.08 2.83 0.33
N VAL A 92 -6.18 1.69 1.01
CA VAL A 92 -7.38 1.31 1.78
C VAL A 92 -7.13 1.40 3.28
N THR A 93 -7.95 2.21 3.96
CA THR A 93 -7.85 2.51 5.40
C THR A 93 -9.17 2.33 6.15
N ILE A 94 -10.13 1.59 5.58
CA ILE A 94 -11.41 1.29 6.22
C ILE A 94 -11.29 0.07 7.16
N PRO A 95 -12.23 -0.16 8.10
CA PRO A 95 -12.22 -1.34 8.96
C PRO A 95 -12.17 -2.66 8.17
N ALA A 96 -11.43 -3.67 8.68
CA ALA A 96 -11.19 -4.95 8.03
C ALA A 96 -12.45 -5.65 7.53
N SER A 97 -13.53 -5.63 8.32
CA SER A 97 -14.83 -6.24 7.98
C SER A 97 -15.52 -5.64 6.74
N GLY A 98 -15.08 -4.47 6.31
CA GLY A 98 -15.60 -3.78 5.12
C GLY A 98 -14.81 -4.03 3.85
N VAL A 99 -13.57 -4.51 3.94
CA VAL A 99 -12.63 -4.55 2.79
C VAL A 99 -13.11 -5.49 1.69
N ILE A 100 -13.50 -6.71 2.02
CA ILE A 100 -13.96 -7.70 1.03
C ILE A 100 -15.16 -7.17 0.23
N LYS A 101 -16.04 -6.38 0.86
CA LYS A 101 -17.22 -5.81 0.21
C LYS A 101 -16.90 -4.77 -0.86
N LEU A 102 -15.68 -4.22 -0.87
CA LEU A 102 -15.23 -3.25 -1.87
C LEU A 102 -14.63 -3.90 -3.12
N LEU A 103 -14.24 -5.17 -3.07
CA LEU A 103 -13.56 -5.84 -4.19
C LEU A 103 -14.41 -5.85 -5.48
N PRO A 104 -15.74 -6.03 -5.45
CA PRO A 104 -16.57 -5.90 -6.64
C PRO A 104 -16.48 -4.51 -7.29
N ASP A 105 -16.48 -3.43 -6.49
CA ASP A 105 -16.37 -2.05 -6.97
C ASP A 105 -14.99 -1.80 -7.58
N PHE A 106 -13.92 -2.32 -6.95
CA PHE A 106 -12.56 -2.24 -7.49
C PHE A 106 -12.44 -2.98 -8.82
N LYS A 107 -13.01 -4.19 -8.92
CA LYS A 107 -13.06 -4.94 -10.18
C LYS A 107 -13.81 -4.18 -11.27
N ALA A 108 -15.00 -3.64 -10.97
CA ALA A 108 -15.79 -2.84 -11.90
C ALA A 108 -15.03 -1.59 -12.39
N LYS A 109 -14.28 -0.95 -11.51
CA LYS A 109 -13.42 0.20 -11.80
C LYS A 109 -12.08 -0.17 -12.46
N LYS A 110 -11.77 -1.48 -12.59
CA LYS A 110 -10.51 -2.04 -13.11
C LYS A 110 -9.29 -1.65 -12.27
N ILE A 111 -9.48 -1.46 -10.97
CA ILE A 111 -8.39 -1.26 -10.01
C ILE A 111 -7.79 -2.62 -9.71
N ARG A 112 -6.50 -2.81 -10.00
CA ARG A 112 -5.80 -4.09 -9.82
C ARG A 112 -4.90 -4.11 -8.60
N ASN A 113 -4.44 -2.95 -8.13
CA ASN A 113 -3.46 -2.83 -7.06
C ASN A 113 -4.07 -2.15 -5.84
N ILE A 114 -3.97 -2.81 -4.69
CA ILE A 114 -4.46 -2.30 -3.41
C ILE A 114 -3.30 -2.28 -2.41
N LEU A 115 -3.06 -1.13 -1.80
CA LEU A 115 -2.24 -0.97 -0.61
C LEU A 115 -3.17 -0.99 0.61
N LEU A 116 -3.21 -2.12 1.33
CA LEU A 116 -4.12 -2.34 2.44
C LEU A 116 -3.46 -2.02 3.78
N ILE A 117 -3.63 -0.79 4.23
CA ILE A 117 -3.06 -0.29 5.50
C ILE A 117 -3.72 -0.94 6.71
N THR A 118 -5.00 -1.23 6.59
CA THR A 118 -5.86 -1.73 7.65
C THR A 118 -5.30 -2.99 8.33
N SER A 119 -5.27 -2.97 9.66
CA SER A 119 -5.06 -4.13 10.52
C SER A 119 -6.38 -4.83 10.86
N GLY A 120 -6.32 -5.97 11.58
CA GLY A 120 -7.48 -6.76 11.97
C GLY A 120 -7.65 -8.04 11.17
N PHE A 121 -6.55 -8.53 10.59
CA PHE A 121 -6.46 -9.76 9.81
C PHE A 121 -5.61 -10.81 10.54
N GLY A 122 -4.74 -11.53 9.87
CA GLY A 122 -3.98 -12.67 10.39
C GLY A 122 -3.23 -12.42 11.70
N GLU A 123 -2.80 -11.18 11.96
CA GLU A 123 -2.11 -10.78 13.19
C GLU A 123 -3.00 -10.80 14.43
N THR A 124 -4.32 -10.84 14.28
CA THR A 124 -5.28 -10.84 15.40
C THR A 124 -5.70 -12.24 15.88
N GLY A 125 -5.10 -13.31 15.32
CA GLY A 125 -5.36 -14.69 15.71
C GLY A 125 -6.33 -15.41 14.76
N VAL A 126 -7.00 -16.47 15.26
CA VAL A 126 -7.74 -17.43 14.41
C VAL A 126 -8.77 -16.77 13.50
N LYS A 127 -9.65 -15.93 14.07
CA LYS A 127 -10.69 -15.25 13.29
C LYS A 127 -10.12 -14.27 12.26
N GLY A 128 -9.01 -13.61 12.59
CA GLY A 128 -8.32 -12.74 11.67
C GLY A 128 -7.68 -13.51 10.50
N LYS A 129 -7.12 -14.69 10.77
CA LYS A 129 -6.57 -15.58 9.72
C LYS A 129 -7.66 -16.10 8.77
N GLU A 130 -8.84 -16.42 9.29
CA GLU A 130 -10.00 -16.80 8.45
C GLU A 130 -10.40 -15.64 7.54
N LEU A 131 -10.54 -14.43 8.11
CA LEU A 131 -10.89 -13.23 7.33
C LEU A 131 -9.82 -12.91 6.26
N GLU A 132 -8.54 -13.06 6.59
CA GLU A 132 -7.44 -12.86 5.64
C GLU A 132 -7.49 -13.89 4.51
N LYS A 133 -7.77 -15.16 4.81
CA LYS A 133 -7.94 -16.20 3.81
C LYS A 133 -9.11 -15.90 2.86
N ASP A 134 -10.24 -15.45 3.39
CA ASP A 134 -11.40 -15.06 2.59
C ASP A 134 -11.07 -13.84 1.70
N LEU A 135 -10.31 -12.88 2.24
CA LEU A 135 -9.84 -11.70 1.50
C LEU A 135 -8.95 -12.11 0.33
N ILE A 136 -7.96 -13.00 0.56
CA ILE A 136 -7.05 -13.50 -0.48
C ILE A 136 -7.84 -14.15 -1.60
N LYS A 137 -8.75 -15.07 -1.27
CA LYS A 137 -9.59 -15.76 -2.25
C LYS A 137 -10.41 -14.77 -3.08
N ALA A 138 -11.10 -13.85 -2.43
CA ALA A 138 -11.93 -12.86 -3.11
C ALA A 138 -11.09 -11.90 -3.99
N ALA A 139 -9.88 -11.55 -3.58
CA ALA A 139 -8.96 -10.73 -4.36
C ALA A 139 -8.46 -11.46 -5.62
N GLN A 140 -8.10 -12.75 -5.49
CA GLN A 140 -7.71 -13.60 -6.61
C GLN A 140 -8.85 -13.73 -7.63
N ASP A 141 -10.08 -14.02 -7.18
CA ASP A 141 -11.27 -14.13 -8.04
C ASP A 141 -11.60 -12.79 -8.75
N ALA A 142 -11.18 -11.68 -8.16
CA ALA A 142 -11.34 -10.35 -8.74
C ALA A 142 -10.17 -9.92 -9.66
N GLY A 143 -9.04 -10.63 -9.64
CA GLY A 143 -7.80 -10.25 -10.35
C GLY A 143 -7.14 -9.03 -9.71
N ILE A 144 -7.16 -8.95 -8.37
CA ILE A 144 -6.64 -7.84 -7.57
C ILE A 144 -5.44 -8.31 -6.76
N LEU A 145 -4.37 -7.53 -6.80
CA LEU A 145 -3.16 -7.70 -6.00
C LEU A 145 -3.25 -6.83 -4.74
N ILE A 146 -2.98 -7.43 -3.57
CA ILE A 146 -3.00 -6.74 -2.28
C ILE A 146 -1.61 -6.71 -1.67
N LEU A 147 -1.10 -5.51 -1.42
CA LEU A 147 0.08 -5.25 -0.59
C LEU A 147 -0.38 -5.09 0.87
N GLY A 148 0.22 -5.82 1.77
CA GLY A 148 -0.21 -5.92 3.16
C GLY A 148 -1.03 -7.19 3.41
N PRO A 149 -2.11 -7.15 4.21
CA PRO A 149 -2.65 -6.05 5.03
C PRO A 149 -1.71 -5.63 6.18
N ASN A 150 -2.17 -4.69 7.02
CA ASN A 150 -1.43 -4.25 8.21
C ASN A 150 -0.05 -3.68 7.87
N THR A 151 0.04 -2.90 6.79
CA THR A 151 1.29 -2.29 6.32
C THR A 151 1.41 -0.83 6.74
N MET A 152 2.65 -0.35 6.83
CA MET A 152 2.96 1.08 7.01
C MET A 152 2.96 1.88 5.71
N GLY A 153 2.77 1.21 4.57
CA GLY A 153 2.72 1.87 3.27
C GLY A 153 3.96 1.70 2.41
N ILE A 154 4.06 2.54 1.39
CA ILE A 154 5.13 2.54 0.39
C ILE A 154 5.72 3.93 0.19
N CYS A 155 6.95 3.97 -0.31
CA CYS A 155 7.62 5.21 -0.69
C CYS A 155 8.43 4.98 -1.97
N ASN A 156 8.37 5.95 -2.90
CA ASN A 156 9.26 6.07 -4.05
C ASN A 156 9.65 7.55 -4.22
N PRO A 157 10.82 7.95 -3.72
CA PRO A 157 11.28 9.34 -3.80
C PRO A 157 11.48 9.86 -5.23
N HIS A 158 11.71 8.99 -6.22
CA HIS A 158 11.89 9.41 -7.62
C HIS A 158 10.66 10.05 -8.25
N ILE A 159 9.47 9.76 -7.70
CA ILE A 159 8.19 10.36 -8.10
C ILE A 159 7.52 11.13 -6.96
N ASN A 160 8.27 11.46 -5.92
CA ASN A 160 7.79 12.14 -4.71
C ASN A 160 6.63 11.40 -4.01
N LEU A 161 6.54 10.08 -4.18
CA LEU A 161 5.52 9.26 -3.54
C LEU A 161 5.94 8.88 -2.12
N TYR A 162 5.35 9.53 -1.12
CA TYR A 162 5.55 9.23 0.31
C TYR A 162 4.22 8.81 0.94
N CYS A 163 3.69 7.68 0.47
CA CYS A 163 2.44 7.09 0.96
C CYS A 163 2.74 6.13 2.12
N THR A 164 3.30 6.65 3.18
CA THR A 164 3.66 5.90 4.39
C THR A 164 3.22 6.63 5.66
N GLY A 165 3.19 5.93 6.79
CA GLY A 165 2.95 6.53 8.11
C GLY A 165 4.16 7.32 8.67
N SER A 166 5.25 7.44 7.94
CA SER A 166 6.46 8.18 8.33
C SER A 166 6.49 9.57 7.72
N HIS A 167 6.99 10.54 8.48
CA HIS A 167 7.19 11.91 8.03
C HIS A 167 8.55 12.15 7.35
N VAL A 168 9.43 11.15 7.34
CA VAL A 168 10.76 11.24 6.72
C VAL A 168 10.67 11.33 5.19
N ARG A 169 11.64 12.02 4.61
CA ARG A 169 11.70 12.31 3.17
C ARG A 169 13.10 11.97 2.62
N PRO A 170 13.49 10.68 2.61
CA PRO A 170 14.78 10.31 2.04
C PRO A 170 14.85 10.74 0.58
N ARG A 171 16.05 11.16 0.15
CA ARG A 171 16.26 11.55 -1.25
C ARG A 171 16.19 10.36 -2.21
N PRO A 172 15.95 10.59 -3.50
CA PRO A 172 16.06 9.55 -4.53
C PRO A 172 17.45 8.92 -4.57
N GLY A 173 17.51 7.62 -4.81
CA GLY A 173 18.77 6.88 -4.94
C GLY A 173 18.54 5.42 -5.33
N ALA A 174 19.51 4.55 -5.09
CA ALA A 174 19.50 3.17 -5.58
C ALA A 174 19.17 2.12 -4.51
N THR A 175 18.95 2.50 -3.25
CA THR A 175 18.70 1.55 -2.17
C THR A 175 17.21 1.21 -2.05
N ALA A 176 16.84 -0.05 -2.25
CA ALA A 176 15.50 -0.53 -1.95
C ALA A 176 15.45 -1.07 -0.51
N VAL A 177 14.32 -0.84 0.17
CA VAL A 177 14.09 -1.30 1.54
C VAL A 177 12.74 -2.00 1.61
N VAL A 178 12.74 -3.24 2.08
CA VAL A 178 11.52 -3.99 2.44
C VAL A 178 11.60 -4.35 3.91
N ALA A 179 10.53 -4.12 4.66
CA ALA A 179 10.46 -4.43 6.07
C ALA A 179 9.08 -4.99 6.44
N GLN A 180 9.07 -6.16 7.07
CA GLN A 180 7.84 -6.75 7.59
C GLN A 180 7.26 -5.89 8.72
N SER A 181 8.10 -5.43 9.64
CA SER A 181 7.72 -4.54 10.73
C SER A 181 7.66 -3.08 10.26
N GLY A 182 6.49 -2.48 10.33
CA GLY A 182 6.30 -1.07 9.98
C GLY A 182 7.18 -0.12 10.79
N ASN A 183 7.34 -0.37 12.10
CA ASN A 183 8.20 0.45 12.95
C ASN A 183 9.68 0.34 12.54
N MET A 184 10.17 -0.87 12.29
CA MET A 184 11.56 -1.07 11.83
C MET A 184 11.78 -0.41 10.47
N GLY A 185 10.85 -0.58 9.55
CA GLY A 185 10.93 0.04 8.23
C GLY A 185 11.00 1.56 8.28
N THR A 186 10.17 2.19 9.10
CA THR A 186 10.19 3.66 9.26
C THR A 186 11.47 4.15 9.96
N GLN A 187 12.06 3.39 10.89
CA GLN A 187 13.37 3.70 11.48
C GLN A 187 14.50 3.59 10.44
N LEU A 188 14.45 2.58 9.56
CA LEU A 188 15.42 2.46 8.46
C LEU A 188 15.32 3.63 7.47
N LEU A 189 14.09 4.09 7.15
CA LEU A 189 13.91 5.29 6.33
C LEU A 189 14.47 6.54 7.02
N ALA A 190 14.24 6.71 8.33
CA ALA A 190 14.77 7.83 9.09
C ALA A 190 16.30 7.80 9.14
N PHE A 191 16.89 6.63 9.32
CA PHE A 191 18.34 6.45 9.26
C PHE A 191 18.89 6.79 7.86
N ALA A 192 18.23 6.32 6.80
CA ALA A 192 18.62 6.61 5.43
C ALA A 192 18.62 8.13 5.16
N GLU A 193 17.58 8.84 5.58
CA GLU A 193 17.50 10.30 5.47
C GLU A 193 18.65 10.99 6.22
N GLN A 194 18.92 10.60 7.49
CA GLN A 194 19.97 11.19 8.31
C GLN A 194 21.38 10.92 7.77
N GLN A 195 21.60 9.76 7.13
CA GLN A 195 22.89 9.37 6.57
C GLN A 195 23.03 9.73 5.08
N ASP A 196 22.09 10.49 4.53
CA ASP A 196 22.06 10.84 3.11
C ASP A 196 22.09 9.63 2.17
N ILE A 197 21.51 8.50 2.59
CA ILE A 197 21.37 7.30 1.77
C ILE A 197 20.13 7.49 0.88
N GLY A 198 20.35 7.50 -0.44
CA GLY A 198 19.26 7.63 -1.40
C GLY A 198 18.43 6.36 -1.52
N ILE A 199 17.10 6.51 -1.50
CA ILE A 199 16.13 5.42 -1.57
C ILE A 199 15.54 5.31 -2.97
N ARG A 200 15.53 4.08 -3.52
CA ARG A 200 14.84 3.69 -4.75
C ARG A 200 13.36 3.48 -4.47
N ALA A 201 13.09 2.58 -3.55
CA ALA A 201 11.75 2.24 -3.12
C ALA A 201 11.75 1.74 -1.66
N PHE A 202 10.65 1.94 -0.97
CA PHE A 202 10.38 1.35 0.34
C PHE A 202 9.03 0.67 0.34
N CYS A 203 8.95 -0.50 0.96
CA CYS A 203 7.71 -1.18 1.28
C CYS A 203 7.70 -1.70 2.72
N GLY A 204 6.65 -1.36 3.46
CA GLY A 204 6.26 -2.14 4.63
C GLY A 204 5.43 -3.33 4.18
N SER A 205 5.93 -4.57 4.26
CA SER A 205 5.20 -5.73 3.72
C SER A 205 4.00 -6.15 4.57
N GLY A 206 4.00 -5.86 5.87
CA GLY A 206 2.89 -6.16 6.78
C GLY A 206 2.68 -7.66 6.98
N ASN A 207 1.44 -8.15 6.83
CA ASN A 207 1.11 -9.57 7.01
C ASN A 207 1.53 -10.47 5.83
N GLU A 208 1.95 -9.89 4.71
CA GLU A 208 2.37 -10.65 3.53
C GLU A 208 1.31 -11.64 3.03
N ALA A 209 0.05 -11.18 2.95
CA ALA A 209 -1.06 -12.04 2.60
C ALA A 209 -0.98 -12.61 1.19
N MET A 210 -0.50 -11.81 0.21
CA MET A 210 -0.34 -12.21 -1.18
C MET A 210 1.09 -12.06 -1.71
N ILE A 211 1.85 -11.10 -1.19
CA ILE A 211 3.20 -10.76 -1.66
C ILE A 211 4.14 -10.92 -0.48
N THR A 212 5.19 -11.71 -0.62
CA THR A 212 6.23 -11.94 0.38
C THR A 212 7.39 -10.95 0.22
N ILE A 213 8.29 -10.90 1.21
CA ILE A 213 9.53 -10.10 1.12
C ILE A 213 10.36 -10.51 -0.10
N GLU A 214 10.43 -11.81 -0.39
CA GLU A 214 11.16 -12.36 -1.53
C GLU A 214 10.62 -11.81 -2.85
N ASP A 215 9.28 -11.78 -3.01
CA ASP A 215 8.63 -11.23 -4.21
C ASP A 215 8.96 -9.74 -4.42
N TYR A 216 9.04 -8.95 -3.32
CA TYR A 216 9.46 -7.55 -3.40
C TYR A 216 10.92 -7.39 -3.79
N ILE A 217 11.81 -8.26 -3.28
CA ILE A 217 13.24 -8.22 -3.63
C ILE A 217 13.41 -8.52 -5.12
N ASP A 218 12.74 -9.54 -5.64
CA ASP A 218 12.77 -9.91 -7.06
C ASP A 218 12.25 -8.75 -7.93
N ALA A 219 11.17 -8.08 -7.49
CA ALA A 219 10.62 -6.91 -8.21
C ALA A 219 11.59 -5.74 -8.24
N PHE A 220 12.30 -5.47 -7.14
CA PHE A 220 13.27 -4.37 -7.08
C PHE A 220 14.57 -4.70 -7.82
N GLU A 221 14.96 -5.97 -7.93
CA GLU A 221 16.08 -6.39 -8.76
C GLU A 221 15.78 -6.19 -10.26
N ALA A 222 14.52 -6.42 -10.67
CA ALA A 222 14.08 -6.22 -12.05
C ALA A 222 13.89 -4.72 -12.43
N ASP A 223 13.77 -3.83 -11.43
CA ASP A 223 13.55 -2.39 -11.63
C ASP A 223 14.89 -1.65 -11.85
N ASN A 224 15.40 -1.68 -13.08
CA ASN A 224 16.65 -1.03 -13.51
C ASN A 224 16.45 0.41 -13.95
#